data_ed310ab537ee8da1d6f0a5f08bb521a7
#
_entry.id   ed310ab537ee8da1d6f0a5f08bb521a7
#
_cell.length_a   1.000
_cell.length_b   1.000
_cell.length_c   1.000
_cell.angle_alpha   90.00
_cell.angle_beta   90.00
_cell.angle_gamma   90.00
#
_symmetry.space_group_name_H-M   'P 1'
#
loop_
_entity.id
_entity.type
_entity.pdbx_description
1 polymer ?
#
loop_
_entity_poly.entity_id
_entity_poly.type
_entity_poly.pdbx_seq_one_letter_code
_entity_poly.pdbx_strand_id
1 'polypeptide(L)'
;MLNDFLQPGLILLITGLLILVLHDVLVKAVSIAGPALTVIAVFIFETGESTDRLSMIFGIIFSLISLVAAVYNFHVKDKFELAASAIYAGSSIGVVFSSHWIGMLIFWELMAVASWLIVVSSRTEAAKKAGFRYLMVHMLGGNLLLAGIVIKMGQGSELIETLTGSGDAAYWLILAGVAVNAAIPPLNAWIADAYPESTMGGTVYMGSYTTKVGVFCLIKLFAGTELLLYFGVFMAVWGA
;
A
#
# COMPACT_ATOMS: atom_id res chain seq x y z
N MET A 1 -4.36 15.87 -10.58
CA MET A 1 -4.68 15.65 -9.16
C MET A 1 -6.09 15.06 -8.95
N LEU A 2 -7.20 15.66 -9.42
CA LEU A 2 -8.54 15.06 -9.22
C LEU A 2 -8.64 13.64 -9.81
N ASN A 3 -8.03 13.39 -10.96
CA ASN A 3 -8.02 12.07 -11.61
C ASN A 3 -7.30 10.99 -10.78
N ASP A 4 -6.37 11.34 -9.89
CA ASP A 4 -5.71 10.36 -9.01
C ASP A 4 -6.69 9.76 -7.99
N PHE A 5 -7.78 10.44 -7.68
CA PHE A 5 -8.81 9.93 -6.78
C PHE A 5 -9.91 9.15 -7.53
N LEU A 6 -10.07 9.36 -8.84
CA LEU A 6 -11.05 8.67 -9.69
C LEU A 6 -10.41 7.43 -10.35
N GLN A 7 -9.94 6.50 -9.55
CA GLN A 7 -9.22 5.30 -9.97
C GLN A 7 -9.78 4.04 -9.27
N PRO A 8 -9.45 2.83 -9.73
CA PRO A 8 -10.07 1.59 -9.24
C PRO A 8 -10.00 1.38 -7.72
N GLY A 9 -8.94 1.85 -7.05
CA GLY A 9 -8.79 1.76 -5.60
C GLY A 9 -9.89 2.46 -4.80
N LEU A 10 -10.54 3.50 -5.37
CA LEU A 10 -11.64 4.21 -4.74
C LEU A 10 -12.82 3.28 -4.41
N ILE A 11 -13.06 2.26 -5.23
CA ILE A 11 -14.15 1.28 -5.01
C ILE A 11 -13.92 0.57 -3.66
N LEU A 12 -12.68 0.16 -3.37
CA LEU A 12 -12.37 -0.50 -2.10
C LEU A 12 -12.41 0.46 -0.91
N LEU A 13 -12.01 1.74 -1.09
CA LEU A 13 -12.16 2.74 -0.05
C LEU A 13 -13.64 2.94 0.32
N ILE A 14 -14.51 3.09 -0.69
CA ILE A 14 -15.95 3.17 -0.49
C ILE A 14 -16.49 1.88 0.14
N THR A 15 -16.02 0.71 -0.32
CA THR A 15 -16.38 -0.59 0.27
C THR A 15 -16.05 -0.63 1.76
N GLY A 16 -14.87 -0.20 2.17
CA GLY A 16 -14.47 -0.15 3.58
C GLY A 16 -15.38 0.76 4.40
N LEU A 17 -15.72 1.94 3.89
CA LEU A 17 -16.66 2.86 4.56
C LEU A 17 -18.07 2.27 4.66
N LEU A 18 -18.56 1.62 3.60
CA LEU A 18 -19.87 0.96 3.60
C LEU A 18 -19.94 -0.18 4.62
N ILE A 19 -18.89 -0.98 4.75
CA ILE A 19 -18.82 -2.08 5.74
C ILE A 19 -19.06 -1.55 7.17
N LEU A 20 -18.59 -0.36 7.51
CA LEU A 20 -18.75 0.21 8.84
C LEU A 20 -20.20 0.59 9.17
N VAL A 21 -20.98 1.00 8.15
CA VAL A 21 -22.34 1.53 8.36
C VAL A 21 -23.46 0.55 8.02
N LEU A 22 -23.18 -0.46 7.19
CA LEU A 22 -24.19 -1.41 6.73
C LEU A 22 -24.54 -2.47 7.79
N HIS A 23 -25.74 -3.04 7.68
CA HIS A 23 -26.16 -4.18 8.49
C HIS A 23 -25.40 -5.46 8.09
N ASP A 24 -25.20 -6.39 9.03
CA ASP A 24 -24.31 -7.56 8.89
C ASP A 24 -24.58 -8.43 7.65
N VAL A 25 -25.84 -8.56 7.24
CA VAL A 25 -26.20 -9.32 6.04
C VAL A 25 -25.61 -8.68 4.77
N LEU A 26 -25.67 -7.35 4.69
CA LEU A 26 -25.14 -6.60 3.54
C LEU A 26 -23.61 -6.51 3.56
N VAL A 27 -22.99 -6.53 4.74
CA VAL A 27 -21.53 -6.53 4.89
C VAL A 27 -20.88 -7.67 4.10
N LYS A 28 -21.43 -8.89 4.20
CA LYS A 28 -20.91 -10.05 3.48
C LYS A 28 -20.99 -9.89 1.96
N ALA A 29 -22.10 -9.37 1.47
CA ALA A 29 -22.25 -9.10 0.03
C ALA A 29 -21.27 -8.02 -0.44
N VAL A 30 -21.17 -6.91 0.29
CA VAL A 30 -20.32 -5.77 -0.08
C VAL A 30 -18.83 -6.12 0.02
N SER A 31 -18.43 -6.92 1.04
CA SER A 31 -17.02 -7.34 1.19
C SER A 31 -16.51 -8.22 0.05
N ILE A 32 -17.39 -8.88 -0.71
CA ILE A 32 -17.02 -9.62 -1.93
C ILE A 32 -17.26 -8.79 -3.19
N ALA A 33 -18.40 -8.09 -3.26
CA ALA A 33 -18.75 -7.30 -4.44
C ALA A 33 -17.77 -6.16 -4.71
N GLY A 34 -17.29 -5.47 -3.66
CA GLY A 34 -16.32 -4.39 -3.80
C GLY A 34 -15.01 -4.84 -4.48
N PRO A 35 -14.30 -5.85 -3.96
CA PRO A 35 -13.12 -6.40 -4.63
C PRO A 35 -13.41 -6.93 -6.04
N ALA A 36 -14.54 -7.61 -6.27
CA ALA A 36 -14.91 -8.08 -7.60
C ALA A 36 -15.11 -6.94 -8.59
N LEU A 37 -15.79 -5.87 -8.19
CA LEU A 37 -15.96 -4.66 -8.99
C LEU A 37 -14.60 -3.96 -9.23
N THR A 38 -13.70 -3.99 -8.25
CA THR A 38 -12.35 -3.42 -8.41
C THR A 38 -11.55 -4.16 -9.46
N VAL A 39 -11.62 -5.50 -9.51
CA VAL A 39 -10.99 -6.29 -10.58
C VAL A 39 -11.52 -5.83 -11.95
N ILE A 40 -12.84 -5.74 -12.12
CA ILE A 40 -13.45 -5.30 -13.38
C ILE A 40 -13.02 -3.87 -13.72
N ALA A 41 -13.02 -2.97 -12.74
CA ALA A 41 -12.63 -1.57 -12.92
C ALA A 41 -11.16 -1.42 -13.37
N VAL A 42 -10.24 -2.25 -12.84
CA VAL A 42 -8.84 -2.22 -13.27
C VAL A 42 -8.72 -2.56 -14.74
N PHE A 43 -9.42 -3.59 -15.24
CA PHE A 43 -9.40 -3.94 -16.66
C PHE A 43 -10.02 -2.85 -17.56
N ILE A 44 -11.07 -2.16 -17.09
CA ILE A 44 -11.66 -1.03 -17.84
C ILE A 44 -10.71 0.18 -17.83
N PHE A 45 -10.02 0.43 -16.72
CA PHE A 45 -9.08 1.55 -16.56
C PHE A 45 -7.84 1.41 -17.46
N GLU A 46 -7.50 0.18 -17.85
CA GLU A 46 -6.40 -0.14 -18.78
C GLU A 46 -6.54 0.55 -20.14
N THR A 47 -7.76 0.87 -20.55
CA THR A 47 -8.01 1.49 -21.87
C THR A 47 -7.65 2.99 -21.95
N GLY A 48 -7.21 3.60 -20.85
CA GLY A 48 -6.75 5.00 -20.82
C GLY A 48 -5.27 5.14 -21.23
N GLU A 49 -4.96 6.10 -22.11
CA GLU A 49 -3.62 6.35 -22.67
C GLU A 49 -2.53 6.72 -21.63
N SER A 50 -2.87 6.88 -20.34
CA SER A 50 -1.98 7.43 -19.31
C SER A 50 -1.40 6.39 -18.34
N THR A 51 -1.82 5.13 -18.41
CA THR A 51 -1.40 4.11 -17.44
C THR A 51 -0.21 3.30 -17.95
N ASP A 52 0.91 3.35 -17.22
CA ASP A 52 2.08 2.56 -17.59
C ASP A 52 1.88 1.06 -17.30
N ARG A 53 2.63 0.22 -18.03
CA ARG A 53 2.53 -1.26 -17.94
C ARG A 53 2.83 -1.79 -16.54
N LEU A 54 3.74 -1.15 -15.80
CA LEU A 54 4.09 -1.57 -14.45
C LEU A 54 2.90 -1.37 -13.51
N SER A 55 2.28 -0.20 -13.54
CA SER A 55 1.07 0.12 -12.77
C SER A 55 -0.07 -0.85 -13.10
N MET A 56 -0.25 -1.21 -14.38
CA MET A 56 -1.26 -2.19 -14.77
C MET A 56 -1.01 -3.58 -14.18
N ILE A 57 0.23 -4.09 -14.28
CA ILE A 57 0.58 -5.40 -13.72
C ILE A 57 0.29 -5.44 -12.21
N PHE A 58 0.76 -4.44 -11.47
CA PHE A 58 0.53 -4.38 -10.03
C PHE A 58 -0.95 -4.15 -9.69
N GLY A 59 -1.67 -3.33 -10.46
CA GLY A 59 -3.11 -3.11 -10.29
C GLY A 59 -3.92 -4.39 -10.45
N ILE A 60 -3.63 -5.20 -11.49
CA ILE A 60 -4.26 -6.50 -11.71
C ILE A 60 -3.94 -7.45 -10.56
N ILE A 61 -2.66 -7.58 -10.18
CA ILE A 61 -2.25 -8.47 -9.08
C ILE A 61 -2.95 -8.05 -7.78
N PHE A 62 -2.94 -6.76 -7.43
CA PHE A 62 -3.51 -6.27 -6.18
C PHE A 62 -5.02 -6.41 -6.14
N SER A 63 -5.72 -6.15 -7.25
CA SER A 63 -7.16 -6.32 -7.31
C SER A 63 -7.57 -7.80 -7.20
N LEU A 64 -6.85 -8.71 -7.86
CA LEU A 64 -7.08 -10.15 -7.73
C LEU A 64 -6.81 -10.65 -6.30
N ILE A 65 -5.71 -10.21 -5.68
CA ILE A 65 -5.39 -10.57 -4.30
C ILE A 65 -6.48 -10.03 -3.35
N SER A 66 -6.99 -8.81 -3.58
CA SER A 66 -8.08 -8.27 -2.74
C SER A 66 -9.32 -9.14 -2.79
N LEU A 67 -9.68 -9.67 -3.97
CA LEU A 67 -10.82 -10.57 -4.13
C LEU A 67 -10.57 -11.92 -3.45
N VAL A 68 -9.42 -12.53 -3.66
CA VAL A 68 -9.05 -13.81 -3.03
C VAL A 68 -9.01 -13.67 -1.50
N ALA A 69 -8.42 -12.60 -0.99
CA ALA A 69 -8.36 -12.32 0.45
C ALA A 69 -9.74 -12.05 1.05
N ALA A 70 -10.63 -11.38 0.32
CA ALA A 70 -12.02 -11.17 0.74
C ALA A 70 -12.79 -12.50 0.82
N VAL A 71 -12.62 -13.40 -0.17
CA VAL A 71 -13.21 -14.75 -0.13
C VAL A 71 -12.64 -15.55 1.04
N TYR A 72 -11.32 -15.51 1.27
CA TYR A 72 -10.68 -16.15 2.43
C TYR A 72 -11.28 -15.64 3.76
N ASN A 73 -11.48 -14.32 3.86
CA ASN A 73 -12.02 -13.66 5.06
C ASN A 73 -13.54 -13.67 5.15
N PHE A 74 -14.24 -14.43 4.31
CA PHE A 74 -15.70 -14.49 4.34
C PHE A 74 -16.28 -14.92 5.69
N HIS A 75 -15.53 -15.69 6.47
CA HIS A 75 -15.90 -16.15 7.82
C HIS A 75 -15.72 -15.06 8.91
N VAL A 76 -14.92 -14.02 8.66
CA VAL A 76 -14.66 -12.93 9.60
C VAL A 76 -15.94 -12.12 9.84
N LYS A 77 -16.24 -11.83 11.11
CA LYS A 77 -17.43 -11.06 11.52
C LYS A 77 -17.11 -9.65 12.01
N ASP A 78 -15.83 -9.38 12.30
CA ASP A 78 -15.40 -8.06 12.76
C ASP A 78 -15.41 -7.06 11.60
N LYS A 79 -16.40 -6.15 11.62
CA LYS A 79 -16.56 -5.11 10.60
C LYS A 79 -15.35 -4.17 10.55
N PHE A 80 -14.72 -3.92 11.70
CA PHE A 80 -13.58 -3.04 11.77
C PHE A 80 -12.38 -3.64 11.01
N GLU A 81 -12.11 -4.93 11.21
CA GLU A 81 -11.06 -5.65 10.47
C GLU A 81 -11.36 -5.69 8.96
N LEU A 82 -12.60 -6.03 8.58
CA LEU A 82 -13.00 -6.08 7.17
C LEU A 82 -12.90 -4.71 6.48
N ALA A 83 -13.32 -3.64 7.18
CA ALA A 83 -13.26 -2.27 6.68
C ALA A 83 -11.79 -1.82 6.52
N ALA A 84 -10.97 -2.02 7.56
CA ALA A 84 -9.54 -1.70 7.51
C ALA A 84 -8.83 -2.44 6.36
N SER A 85 -9.15 -3.72 6.15
CA SER A 85 -8.60 -4.53 5.07
C SER A 85 -8.98 -4.00 3.67
N ALA A 86 -10.25 -3.60 3.49
CA ALA A 86 -10.70 -3.02 2.23
C ALA A 86 -10.03 -1.66 1.97
N ILE A 87 -9.95 -0.79 2.98
CA ILE A 87 -9.27 0.51 2.88
C ILE A 87 -7.78 0.31 2.58
N TYR A 88 -7.13 -0.65 3.22
CA TYR A 88 -5.72 -0.96 2.99
C TYR A 88 -5.45 -1.41 1.55
N ALA A 89 -6.25 -2.35 1.03
CA ALA A 89 -6.13 -2.78 -0.36
C ALA A 89 -6.42 -1.64 -1.35
N GLY A 90 -7.46 -0.84 -1.08
CA GLY A 90 -7.83 0.31 -1.90
C GLY A 90 -6.75 1.37 -1.95
N SER A 91 -6.14 1.69 -0.81
CA SER A 91 -5.03 2.64 -0.72
C SER A 91 -3.79 2.13 -1.46
N SER A 92 -3.50 0.83 -1.36
CA SER A 92 -2.38 0.20 -2.06
C SER A 92 -2.54 0.31 -3.59
N ILE A 93 -3.74 0.05 -4.10
CA ILE A 93 -4.09 0.28 -5.51
C ILE A 93 -4.00 1.78 -5.84
N GLY A 94 -4.40 2.64 -4.90
CA GLY A 94 -4.30 4.08 -5.00
C GLY A 94 -2.87 4.57 -5.26
N VAL A 95 -1.90 4.05 -4.53
CA VAL A 95 -0.48 4.37 -4.77
C VAL A 95 -0.06 3.96 -6.18
N VAL A 96 -0.47 2.77 -6.64
CA VAL A 96 -0.06 2.22 -7.94
C VAL A 96 -0.56 3.04 -9.12
N PHE A 97 -1.77 3.58 -9.03
CA PHE A 97 -2.38 4.37 -10.12
C PHE A 97 -2.22 5.88 -9.95
N SER A 98 -1.54 6.36 -8.91
CA SER A 98 -1.26 7.79 -8.75
C SER A 98 -0.29 8.31 -9.81
N SER A 99 -0.62 9.47 -10.38
CA SER A 99 0.20 10.20 -11.35
C SER A 99 0.92 11.40 -10.71
N HIS A 100 0.41 11.91 -9.58
CA HIS A 100 0.95 13.06 -8.87
C HIS A 100 1.54 12.65 -7.52
N TRP A 101 2.60 13.33 -7.11
CA TRP A 101 3.27 13.09 -5.83
C TRP A 101 2.33 13.18 -4.62
N ILE A 102 1.44 14.17 -4.61
CA ILE A 102 0.48 14.35 -3.50
C ILE A 102 -0.54 13.22 -3.46
N GLY A 103 -1.05 12.77 -4.61
CA GLY A 103 -1.97 11.63 -4.69
C GLY A 103 -1.33 10.37 -4.12
N MET A 104 -0.10 10.07 -4.56
CA MET A 104 0.67 8.94 -4.06
C MET A 104 0.87 9.01 -2.54
N LEU A 105 1.24 10.19 -2.01
CA LEU A 105 1.47 10.39 -0.58
C LEU A 105 0.20 10.16 0.24
N ILE A 106 -0.94 10.71 -0.19
CA ILE A 106 -2.22 10.53 0.51
C ILE A 106 -2.59 9.05 0.60
N PHE A 107 -2.49 8.31 -0.49
CA PHE A 107 -2.76 6.87 -0.47
C PHE A 107 -1.73 6.09 0.34
N TRP A 108 -0.46 6.52 0.34
CA TRP A 108 0.60 5.93 1.15
C TRP A 108 0.32 6.05 2.66
N GLU A 109 -0.05 7.22 3.12
CA GLU A 109 -0.39 7.44 4.52
C GLU A 109 -1.68 6.71 4.93
N LEU A 110 -2.68 6.71 4.05
CA LEU A 110 -3.91 5.95 4.29
C LEU A 110 -3.64 4.44 4.36
N MET A 111 -2.73 3.92 3.52
CA MET A 111 -2.26 2.54 3.57
C MET A 111 -1.58 2.22 4.90
N ALA A 112 -0.73 3.10 5.41
CA ALA A 112 -0.03 2.93 6.69
C ALA A 112 -1.01 2.88 7.88
N VAL A 113 -1.98 3.79 7.91
CA VAL A 113 -3.02 3.82 8.96
C VAL A 113 -3.92 2.59 8.87
N ALA A 114 -4.39 2.22 7.67
CA ALA A 114 -5.27 1.08 7.50
C ALA A 114 -4.60 -0.25 7.87
N SER A 115 -3.33 -0.44 7.51
CA SER A 115 -2.57 -1.62 7.91
C SER A 115 -2.30 -1.68 9.43
N TRP A 116 -2.04 -0.55 10.08
CA TRP A 116 -1.99 -0.48 11.53
C TRP A 116 -3.30 -0.92 12.18
N LEU A 117 -4.45 -0.46 11.65
CA LEU A 117 -5.77 -0.87 12.14
C LEU A 117 -6.00 -2.38 12.01
N ILE A 118 -5.47 -3.02 10.96
CA ILE A 118 -5.50 -4.48 10.82
C ILE A 118 -4.70 -5.16 11.93
N VAL A 119 -3.48 -4.70 12.25
CA VAL A 119 -2.67 -5.27 13.34
C VAL A 119 -3.41 -5.19 14.66
N VAL A 120 -3.96 -4.02 15.01
CA VAL A 120 -4.63 -3.84 16.31
C VAL A 120 -6.02 -4.46 16.38
N SER A 121 -6.59 -4.94 15.27
CA SER A 121 -7.91 -5.59 15.23
C SER A 121 -7.92 -6.93 15.99
N SER A 122 -6.76 -7.58 16.19
CA SER A 122 -6.66 -8.77 17.06
C SER A 122 -6.91 -8.46 18.54
N ARG A 123 -6.88 -7.18 18.94
CA ARG A 123 -7.24 -6.64 20.28
C ARG A 123 -6.40 -7.16 21.44
N THR A 124 -5.31 -7.90 21.18
CA THR A 124 -4.38 -8.35 22.22
C THR A 124 -3.45 -7.22 22.67
N GLU A 125 -2.93 -7.28 23.88
CA GLU A 125 -1.93 -6.29 24.36
C GLU A 125 -0.61 -6.38 23.57
N ALA A 126 -0.26 -7.56 23.07
CA ALA A 126 0.89 -7.78 22.20
C ALA A 126 0.68 -7.04 20.85
N ALA A 127 -0.50 -7.21 20.23
CA ALA A 127 -0.84 -6.53 18.98
C ALA A 127 -0.90 -5.00 19.12
N LYS A 128 -1.38 -4.48 20.24
CA LYS A 128 -1.37 -3.03 20.48
C LYS A 128 0.06 -2.49 20.54
N LYS A 129 0.96 -3.18 21.26
CA LYS A 129 2.38 -2.80 21.36
C LYS A 129 3.10 -2.93 20.02
N ALA A 130 2.94 -4.05 19.32
CA ALA A 130 3.51 -4.28 18.00
C ALA A 130 2.96 -3.28 16.97
N GLY A 131 1.64 -3.06 16.97
CA GLY A 131 0.99 -2.08 16.13
C GLY A 131 1.48 -0.66 16.36
N PHE A 132 1.74 -0.25 17.61
CA PHE A 132 2.33 1.06 17.89
C PHE A 132 3.74 1.18 17.29
N ARG A 133 4.61 0.18 17.47
CA ARG A 133 5.95 0.20 16.86
C ARG A 133 5.88 0.21 15.33
N TYR A 134 4.97 -0.59 14.75
CA TYR A 134 4.67 -0.62 13.33
C TYR A 134 4.31 0.77 12.81
N LEU A 135 3.35 1.44 13.47
CA LEU A 135 2.91 2.78 13.09
C LEU A 135 4.08 3.78 13.15
N MET A 136 4.90 3.74 14.21
CA MET A 136 6.05 4.65 14.34
C MET A 136 7.06 4.48 13.20
N VAL A 137 7.35 3.23 12.80
CA VAL A 137 8.26 2.96 11.68
C VAL A 137 7.68 3.48 10.36
N HIS A 138 6.39 3.24 10.11
CA HIS A 138 5.74 3.71 8.88
C HIS A 138 5.55 5.22 8.84
N MET A 139 5.25 5.86 9.97
CA MET A 139 5.24 7.33 10.08
C MET A 139 6.62 7.92 9.82
N LEU A 140 7.71 7.30 10.29
CA LEU A 140 9.05 7.73 9.94
C LEU A 140 9.30 7.63 8.42
N GLY A 141 8.96 6.50 7.82
CA GLY A 141 9.07 6.29 6.37
C GLY A 141 8.25 7.29 5.57
N GLY A 142 6.98 7.52 5.97
CA GLY A 142 6.08 8.49 5.35
C GLY A 142 6.58 9.92 5.47
N ASN A 143 7.11 10.32 6.63
CA ASN A 143 7.70 11.66 6.81
C ASN A 143 8.96 11.87 5.95
N LEU A 144 9.81 10.85 5.78
CA LEU A 144 10.94 10.93 4.86
C LEU A 144 10.48 11.08 3.41
N LEU A 145 9.47 10.30 3.02
CA LEU A 145 8.85 10.40 1.69
C LEU A 145 8.25 11.79 1.47
N LEU A 146 7.46 12.31 2.43
CA LEU A 146 6.88 13.64 2.41
C LEU A 146 7.96 14.72 2.22
N ALA A 147 9.04 14.67 3.02
CA ALA A 147 10.12 15.66 2.93
C ALA A 147 10.77 15.67 1.53
N GLY A 148 11.02 14.49 0.95
CA GLY A 148 11.54 14.39 -0.40
C GLY A 148 10.57 14.90 -1.46
N ILE A 149 9.26 14.60 -1.34
CA ILE A 149 8.21 15.10 -2.23
C ILE A 149 8.10 16.62 -2.17
N VAL A 150 8.16 17.22 -0.97
CA VAL A 150 8.12 18.68 -0.81
C VAL A 150 9.28 19.35 -1.56
N ILE A 151 10.50 18.77 -1.49
CA ILE A 151 11.65 19.29 -2.25
C ILE A 151 11.39 19.17 -3.76
N LYS A 152 10.89 18.03 -4.26
CA LYS A 152 10.58 17.81 -5.67
C LYS A 152 9.53 18.80 -6.18
N MET A 153 8.46 19.02 -5.41
CA MET A 153 7.43 20.00 -5.75
C MET A 153 7.99 21.44 -5.74
N GLY A 154 8.87 21.75 -4.80
CA GLY A 154 9.59 23.04 -4.78
C GLY A 154 10.50 23.24 -6.01
N GLN A 155 10.92 22.19 -6.66
CA GLN A 155 11.65 22.20 -7.95
C GLN A 155 10.74 22.29 -9.16
N GLY A 156 9.41 22.34 -8.97
CA GLY A 156 8.41 22.44 -10.03
C GLY A 156 7.90 21.08 -10.58
N SER A 157 8.28 19.96 -9.97
CA SER A 157 7.81 18.62 -10.37
C SER A 157 6.58 18.22 -9.57
N GLU A 158 5.38 18.27 -10.18
CA GLU A 158 4.13 17.81 -9.58
C GLU A 158 3.81 16.36 -9.94
N LEU A 159 4.22 15.92 -11.13
CA LEU A 159 3.99 14.58 -11.64
C LEU A 159 5.08 13.61 -11.13
N ILE A 160 4.67 12.37 -10.91
CA ILE A 160 5.60 11.30 -10.56
C ILE A 160 6.49 11.00 -11.75
N GLU A 161 7.78 11.08 -11.54
CA GLU A 161 8.83 10.83 -12.53
C GLU A 161 9.88 9.86 -11.99
N THR A 162 10.64 9.25 -12.90
CA THR A 162 11.79 8.44 -12.51
C THR A 162 12.92 9.34 -12.02
N LEU A 163 13.40 9.08 -10.81
CA LEU A 163 14.46 9.85 -10.16
C LEU A 163 15.82 9.31 -10.59
N THR A 164 16.28 9.70 -11.79
CA THR A 164 17.57 9.26 -12.33
C THR A 164 18.69 10.21 -11.95
N GLY A 165 19.77 9.66 -11.42
CA GLY A 165 21.09 10.28 -11.38
C GLY A 165 21.30 11.51 -10.51
N SER A 166 20.26 11.98 -9.81
CA SER A 166 20.34 13.26 -9.13
C SER A 166 21.22 13.25 -7.87
N GLY A 167 21.19 12.16 -7.09
CA GLY A 167 21.88 12.12 -5.81
C GLY A 167 21.56 13.28 -4.87
N ASP A 168 20.52 14.08 -5.19
CA ASP A 168 20.09 15.22 -4.39
C ASP A 168 19.33 14.77 -3.12
N ALA A 169 19.05 15.73 -2.24
CA ALA A 169 18.37 15.43 -0.98
C ALA A 169 16.98 14.79 -1.20
N ALA A 170 16.24 15.22 -2.23
CA ALA A 170 14.92 14.63 -2.55
C ALA A 170 15.04 13.16 -2.91
N TYR A 171 16.02 12.81 -3.77
CA TYR A 171 16.30 11.43 -4.16
C TYR A 171 16.50 10.52 -2.94
N TRP A 172 17.42 10.92 -2.03
CA TRP A 172 17.76 10.10 -0.87
C TRP A 172 16.62 10.00 0.16
N LEU A 173 15.87 11.08 0.35
CA LEU A 173 14.72 11.09 1.26
C LEU A 173 13.58 10.21 0.74
N ILE A 174 13.25 10.29 -0.55
CA ILE A 174 12.24 9.43 -1.17
C ILE A 174 12.70 7.96 -1.13
N LEU A 175 13.96 7.69 -1.49
CA LEU A 175 14.52 6.34 -1.43
C LEU A 175 14.44 5.75 -0.02
N ALA A 176 14.85 6.52 1.00
CA ALA A 176 14.80 6.08 2.39
C ALA A 176 13.36 5.80 2.86
N GLY A 177 12.40 6.68 2.53
CA GLY A 177 10.99 6.48 2.84
C GLY A 177 10.41 5.22 2.20
N VAL A 178 10.70 5.01 0.91
CA VAL A 178 10.25 3.82 0.19
C VAL A 178 10.95 2.56 0.71
N ALA A 179 12.24 2.62 1.07
CA ALA A 179 13.02 1.50 1.60
C ALA A 179 12.44 0.95 2.92
N VAL A 180 11.88 1.81 3.78
CA VAL A 180 11.18 1.38 5.00
C VAL A 180 10.01 0.45 4.65
N ASN A 181 9.14 0.84 3.73
CA ASN A 181 7.98 0.05 3.33
C ASN A 181 8.36 -1.17 2.48
N ALA A 182 9.41 -1.08 1.67
CA ALA A 182 9.97 -2.22 0.94
C ALA A 182 10.66 -3.22 1.87
N ALA A 183 10.81 -2.86 3.16
CA ALA A 183 11.48 -3.67 4.17
C ALA A 183 12.92 -4.06 3.79
N ILE A 184 13.67 -3.13 3.21
CA ILE A 184 15.09 -3.35 2.91
C ILE A 184 15.84 -3.54 4.23
N PRO A 185 16.55 -4.65 4.46
CA PRO A 185 17.32 -4.84 5.69
C PRO A 185 18.37 -3.72 5.90
N PRO A 186 18.53 -3.20 7.12
CA PRO A 186 17.96 -3.69 8.40
C PRO A 186 16.58 -3.13 8.77
N LEU A 187 15.87 -2.47 7.85
CA LEU A 187 14.56 -1.80 8.09
C LEU A 187 13.38 -2.78 8.08
N ASN A 188 13.60 -4.10 8.05
CA ASN A 188 12.58 -5.13 7.90
C ASN A 188 12.04 -5.70 9.22
N ALA A 189 12.58 -5.28 10.37
CA ALA A 189 12.22 -5.84 11.68
C ALA A 189 10.72 -5.72 12.02
N TRP A 190 10.04 -4.70 11.49
CA TRP A 190 8.61 -4.48 11.71
C TRP A 190 7.71 -5.59 11.15
N ILE A 191 8.17 -6.34 10.13
CA ILE A 191 7.42 -7.48 9.57
C ILE A 191 7.31 -8.59 10.61
N ALA A 192 8.45 -9.02 11.17
CA ALA A 192 8.50 -10.09 12.16
C ALA A 192 7.81 -9.71 13.49
N ASP A 193 7.73 -8.41 13.78
CA ASP A 193 7.11 -7.90 15.00
C ASP A 193 5.58 -7.77 14.87
N ALA A 194 5.08 -7.25 13.75
CA ALA A 194 3.66 -6.90 13.61
C ALA A 194 2.80 -7.99 12.95
N TYR A 195 3.33 -8.72 11.95
CA TYR A 195 2.52 -9.68 11.20
C TYR A 195 2.02 -10.85 12.05
N PRO A 196 2.84 -11.47 12.93
CA PRO A 196 2.37 -12.55 13.79
C PRO A 196 1.30 -12.12 14.80
N GLU A 197 1.26 -10.84 15.16
CA GLU A 197 0.31 -10.29 16.12
C GLU A 197 -1.04 -9.90 15.49
N SER A 198 -1.10 -9.86 14.16
CA SER A 198 -2.33 -9.63 13.42
C SER A 198 -3.26 -10.86 13.50
N THR A 199 -4.54 -10.68 13.14
CA THR A 199 -5.46 -11.81 12.95
C THR A 199 -5.02 -12.68 11.77
N MET A 200 -5.48 -13.93 11.70
CA MET A 200 -5.18 -14.80 10.55
C MET A 200 -5.63 -14.17 9.22
N GLY A 201 -6.83 -13.55 9.22
CA GLY A 201 -7.33 -12.82 8.06
C GLY A 201 -6.53 -11.58 7.73
N GLY A 202 -6.18 -10.81 8.76
CA GLY A 202 -5.34 -9.63 8.65
C GLY A 202 -3.95 -9.93 8.10
N THR A 203 -3.33 -11.04 8.51
CA THR A 203 -1.99 -11.44 8.02
C THR A 203 -1.98 -11.69 6.51
N VAL A 204 -3.06 -12.20 5.93
CA VAL A 204 -3.18 -12.37 4.47
C VAL A 204 -3.08 -11.01 3.76
N TYR A 205 -3.77 -9.98 4.27
CA TYR A 205 -3.67 -8.63 3.73
C TYR A 205 -2.31 -8.01 3.99
N MET A 206 -1.79 -8.09 5.22
CA MET A 206 -0.49 -7.53 5.59
C MET A 206 0.65 -8.08 4.71
N GLY A 207 0.65 -9.39 4.45
CA GLY A 207 1.63 -10.03 3.58
C GLY A 207 1.52 -9.66 2.10
N SER A 208 0.41 -9.03 1.68
CA SER A 208 0.10 -8.85 0.25
C SER A 208 0.44 -7.47 -0.31
N TYR A 209 0.46 -6.40 0.49
CA TYR A 209 0.48 -5.04 -0.05
C TYR A 209 1.71 -4.21 0.31
N THR A 210 1.91 -3.79 1.56
CA THR A 210 2.90 -2.75 1.92
C THR A 210 4.27 -2.98 1.30
N THR A 211 4.85 -4.17 1.47
CA THR A 211 6.19 -4.47 0.92
C THR A 211 6.19 -4.48 -0.61
N LYS A 212 5.11 -4.92 -1.25
CA LYS A 212 4.98 -4.97 -2.71
C LYS A 212 4.75 -3.57 -3.30
N VAL A 213 4.01 -2.71 -2.60
CA VAL A 213 3.90 -1.28 -2.95
C VAL A 213 5.27 -0.61 -2.84
N GLY A 214 6.03 -0.90 -1.79
CA GLY A 214 7.42 -0.42 -1.67
C GLY A 214 8.28 -0.87 -2.85
N VAL A 215 8.22 -2.15 -3.23
CA VAL A 215 8.95 -2.68 -4.40
C VAL A 215 8.48 -2.03 -5.70
N PHE A 216 7.16 -1.86 -5.88
CA PHE A 216 6.61 -1.13 -7.03
C PHE A 216 7.21 0.28 -7.13
N CYS A 217 7.24 1.04 -6.03
CA CYS A 217 7.81 2.38 -6.01
C CYS A 217 9.32 2.37 -6.28
N LEU A 218 10.07 1.38 -5.78
CA LEU A 218 11.49 1.23 -6.11
C LEU A 218 11.69 1.05 -7.62
N ILE A 219 10.91 0.17 -8.25
CA ILE A 219 11.00 -0.08 -9.69
C ILE A 219 10.58 1.16 -10.49
N LYS A 220 9.49 1.84 -10.10
CA LYS A 220 8.94 2.99 -10.83
C LYS A 220 9.80 4.23 -10.70
N LEU A 221 10.22 4.55 -9.48
CA LEU A 221 10.88 5.81 -9.17
C LEU A 221 12.41 5.77 -9.39
N PHE A 222 13.01 4.59 -9.27
CA PHE A 222 14.47 4.43 -9.28
C PHE A 222 14.96 3.46 -10.37
N ALA A 223 14.21 3.36 -11.48
CA ALA A 223 14.58 2.50 -12.60
C ALA A 223 15.99 2.81 -13.11
N GLY A 224 16.81 1.76 -13.33
CA GLY A 224 18.19 1.90 -13.82
C GLY A 224 19.23 2.30 -12.77
N THR A 225 18.85 2.40 -11.50
CA THR A 225 19.78 2.70 -10.41
C THR A 225 20.54 1.43 -9.99
N GLU A 226 21.87 1.42 -10.11
CA GLU A 226 22.70 0.27 -9.72
C GLU A 226 22.56 -0.10 -8.24
N LEU A 227 22.30 0.87 -7.37
CA LEU A 227 22.09 0.67 -5.93
C LEU A 227 20.96 -0.34 -5.66
N LEU A 228 19.91 -0.36 -6.50
CA LEU A 228 18.79 -1.32 -6.35
C LEU A 228 19.24 -2.75 -6.62
N LEU A 229 20.23 -2.98 -7.48
CA LEU A 229 20.79 -4.31 -7.70
C LEU A 229 21.41 -4.86 -6.41
N TYR A 230 22.21 -4.03 -5.72
CA TYR A 230 22.80 -4.44 -4.43
C TYR A 230 21.74 -4.68 -3.36
N PHE A 231 20.73 -3.82 -3.27
CA PHE A 231 19.61 -4.03 -2.36
C PHE A 231 18.85 -5.31 -2.67
N GLY A 232 18.56 -5.57 -3.95
CA GLY A 232 17.87 -6.78 -4.38
C GLY A 232 18.63 -8.06 -4.04
N VAL A 233 19.93 -8.10 -4.32
CA VAL A 233 20.80 -9.24 -3.97
C VAL A 233 20.84 -9.43 -2.46
N PHE A 234 21.02 -8.35 -1.69
CA PHE A 234 21.06 -8.42 -0.23
C PHE A 234 19.74 -8.92 0.36
N MET A 235 18.61 -8.41 -0.14
CA MET A 235 17.27 -8.88 0.28
C MET A 235 17.04 -10.35 -0.06
N ALA A 236 17.48 -10.81 -1.23
CA ALA A 236 17.34 -12.20 -1.63
C ALA A 236 18.14 -13.14 -0.72
N VAL A 237 19.39 -12.78 -0.39
CA VAL A 237 20.23 -13.56 0.53
C VAL A 237 19.71 -13.51 1.97
N TRP A 238 19.24 -12.35 2.41
CA TRP A 238 18.70 -12.19 3.77
C TRP A 238 17.38 -12.94 3.99
N GLY A 239 16.55 -13.04 2.95
CA GLY A 239 15.24 -13.71 3.00
C GLY A 239 15.30 -15.23 2.80
N ALA A 240 16.44 -15.77 2.38
CA ALA A 240 16.66 -17.21 2.24
C ALA A 240 17.07 -17.87 3.54
#